data_51d239b655f5e1ec26f80fea90b6bfce
#
_entry.id   51d239b655f5e1ec26f80fea90b6bfce
#
_cell.length_a   1.000
_cell.length_b   1.000
_cell.length_c   1.000
_cell.angle_alpha   90.00
_cell.angle_beta   90.00
_cell.angle_gamma   90.00
#
_symmetry.space_group_name_H-M   'P 1'
#
loop_
_entity.id
_entity.type
_entity.pdbx_description
1 polymer ?
#
loop_
_entity_poly.entity_id
_entity_poly.type
_entity_poly.pdbx_seq_one_letter_code
_entity_poly.pdbx_strand_id
1 'polypeptide(L)'
;IPIPYIDNIYINSIIVWFYFSLLASIILIIYYRKKWTFYLSAINFISFISIIIVTELKSERSGFIIFNESSTTPICTITNNAFNIWIPENDILSDNFLSRHKNLLSKLKKDTISFTDSPFYHINSLVCIHGKRIAVAKDKYFRTHKISPKLNVDYLIVTKRYYGTIKELLNNFEPKLVVLSGDIYYDRLADLQSECLELKRSYHSIRTMGAIYEFVH
;
A
#
# COMPACT_ATOMS: atom_id res chain seq x y z
N ILE A 1 -22.38 -0.19 32.17
CA ILE A 1 -22.75 0.39 30.85
C ILE A 1 -21.51 0.22 29.98
N PRO A 2 -21.54 -0.62 28.90
CA PRO A 2 -20.41 -0.72 28.00
C PRO A 2 -20.24 0.63 27.30
N ILE A 3 -19.09 1.26 27.47
CA ILE A 3 -18.73 2.46 26.72
C ILE A 3 -18.51 2.01 25.27
N PRO A 4 -19.23 2.57 24.30
CA PRO A 4 -19.01 2.22 22.90
C PRO A 4 -17.58 2.61 22.51
N TYR A 5 -16.77 1.61 22.29
CA TYR A 5 -15.40 1.79 21.84
C TYR A 5 -15.42 2.03 20.33
N ILE A 6 -15.17 3.28 19.92
CA ILE A 6 -15.10 3.63 18.50
C ILE A 6 -13.67 3.34 18.03
N ASP A 7 -13.49 2.17 17.46
CA ASP A 7 -12.23 1.76 16.84
C ASP A 7 -12.11 2.38 15.44
N ASN A 8 -10.90 2.77 15.06
CA ASN A 8 -10.53 3.18 13.69
C ASN A 8 -10.85 4.61 13.24
N ILE A 9 -10.93 5.58 14.13
CA ILE A 9 -10.97 6.98 13.70
C ILE A 9 -9.53 7.46 13.49
N TYR A 10 -9.11 7.57 12.24
CA TYR A 10 -7.90 8.32 11.88
C TYR A 10 -8.25 9.80 11.75
N ILE A 11 -7.82 10.60 12.72
CA ILE A 11 -8.03 12.05 12.70
C ILE A 11 -6.74 12.71 12.18
N ASN A 12 -6.83 13.43 11.07
CA ASN A 12 -5.71 14.23 10.56
C ASN A 12 -5.38 15.34 11.57
N SER A 13 -4.09 15.51 11.90
CA SER A 13 -3.64 16.55 12.83
C SER A 13 -4.14 17.94 12.45
N ILE A 14 -4.29 18.26 11.16
CA ILE A 14 -4.83 19.53 10.68
C ILE A 14 -6.29 19.71 11.13
N ILE A 15 -7.12 18.68 11.03
CA ILE A 15 -8.53 18.72 11.45
C ILE A 15 -8.62 18.97 12.95
N VAL A 16 -7.74 18.36 13.75
CA VAL A 16 -7.68 18.56 15.21
C VAL A 16 -7.40 20.03 15.55
N TRP A 17 -6.40 20.65 14.91
CA TRP A 17 -6.07 22.06 15.13
C TRP A 17 -7.23 22.98 14.77
N PHE A 18 -7.92 22.74 13.66
CA PHE A 18 -9.11 23.53 13.28
C PHE A 18 -10.28 23.31 14.23
N TYR A 19 -10.46 22.10 14.74
CA TYR A 19 -11.48 21.82 15.77
C TYR A 19 -11.23 22.63 17.05
N PHE A 20 -9.99 22.65 17.56
CA PHE A 20 -9.65 23.47 18.74
C PHE A 20 -9.76 24.97 18.45
N SER A 21 -9.39 25.44 17.28
CA SER A 21 -9.58 26.83 16.86
C SER A 21 -11.06 27.23 16.83
N LEU A 22 -11.92 26.33 16.36
CA LEU A 22 -13.36 26.52 16.35
C LEU A 22 -13.93 26.60 17.77
N LEU A 23 -13.52 25.69 18.68
CA LEU A 23 -13.91 25.76 20.09
C LEU A 23 -13.48 27.07 20.74
N ALA A 24 -12.23 27.51 20.52
CA ALA A 24 -11.74 28.78 21.05
C ALA A 24 -12.56 29.97 20.52
N SER A 25 -12.94 29.98 19.24
CA SER A 25 -13.76 31.03 18.65
C SER A 25 -15.17 31.11 19.25
N ILE A 26 -15.76 29.95 19.58
CA ILE A 26 -17.07 29.89 20.28
C ILE A 26 -16.95 30.49 21.69
N ILE A 27 -15.91 30.14 22.44
CA ILE A 27 -15.66 30.71 23.77
C ILE A 27 -15.51 32.22 23.71
N LEU A 28 -14.80 32.74 22.69
CA LEU A 28 -14.63 34.19 22.48
C LEU A 28 -15.95 34.91 22.20
N ILE A 29 -16.90 34.28 21.48
CA ILE A 29 -18.24 34.82 21.24
C ILE A 29 -18.98 34.98 22.59
N ILE A 30 -18.95 33.92 23.41
CA ILE A 30 -19.66 33.91 24.70
C ILE A 30 -19.08 34.99 25.62
N TYR A 31 -17.75 35.15 25.61
CA TYR A 31 -17.07 36.06 26.53
C TYR A 31 -17.19 37.55 26.11
N TYR A 32 -16.88 37.84 24.82
CA TYR A 32 -16.79 39.23 24.36
C TYR A 32 -18.11 39.81 23.82
N ARG A 33 -19.04 38.98 23.35
CA ARG A 33 -20.34 39.36 22.75
C ARG A 33 -20.27 40.48 21.70
N LYS A 34 -19.13 40.66 21.02
CA LYS A 34 -18.94 41.67 19.98
C LYS A 34 -19.26 41.09 18.60
N LYS A 35 -19.81 41.92 17.68
CA LYS A 35 -20.11 41.50 16.28
C LYS A 35 -18.91 40.94 15.58
N TRP A 36 -17.70 41.47 15.81
CA TRP A 36 -16.46 40.97 15.23
C TRP A 36 -16.15 39.50 15.57
N THR A 37 -16.37 39.10 16.82
CA THR A 37 -16.11 37.71 17.25
C THR A 37 -17.03 36.72 16.54
N PHE A 38 -18.27 37.15 16.21
CA PHE A 38 -19.17 36.35 15.40
C PHE A 38 -18.68 36.13 13.98
N TYR A 39 -18.19 37.20 13.31
CA TYR A 39 -17.62 37.07 11.96
C TYR A 39 -16.37 36.19 11.95
N LEU A 40 -15.50 36.31 12.95
CA LEU A 40 -14.31 35.46 13.09
C LEU A 40 -14.68 33.97 13.21
N SER A 41 -15.68 33.67 14.02
CA SER A 41 -16.17 32.30 14.19
C SER A 41 -16.82 31.76 12.91
N ALA A 42 -17.57 32.57 12.18
CA ALA A 42 -18.18 32.16 10.92
C ALA A 42 -17.10 31.83 9.87
N ILE A 43 -16.06 32.64 9.75
CA ILE A 43 -14.92 32.38 8.84
C ILE A 43 -14.21 31.07 9.24
N ASN A 44 -13.97 30.87 10.54
CA ASN A 44 -13.31 29.66 11.02
C ASN A 44 -14.16 28.39 10.74
N PHE A 45 -15.48 28.49 10.91
CA PHE A 45 -16.41 27.40 10.59
C PHE A 45 -16.42 27.04 9.09
N ILE A 46 -16.46 28.06 8.21
CA ILE A 46 -16.40 27.86 6.76
C ILE A 46 -15.05 27.20 6.37
N SER A 47 -13.94 27.69 6.95
CA SER A 47 -12.61 27.11 6.71
C SER A 47 -12.55 25.65 7.16
N PHE A 48 -13.14 25.30 8.30
CA PHE A 48 -13.22 23.94 8.81
C PHE A 48 -13.96 23.00 7.85
N ILE A 49 -15.16 23.43 7.38
CA ILE A 49 -15.92 22.67 6.39
C ILE A 49 -15.14 22.52 5.08
N SER A 50 -14.51 23.57 4.59
CA SER A 50 -13.71 23.53 3.36
C SER A 50 -12.56 22.53 3.46
N ILE A 51 -11.88 22.44 4.59
CA ILE A 51 -10.81 21.47 4.82
C ILE A 51 -11.35 20.04 4.83
N ILE A 52 -12.49 19.79 5.46
CA ILE A 52 -13.12 18.46 5.43
C ILE A 52 -13.43 18.05 3.99
N ILE A 53 -14.04 18.94 3.20
CA ILE A 53 -14.37 18.68 1.79
C ILE A 53 -13.10 18.38 0.97
N VAL A 54 -12.07 19.20 1.13
CA VAL A 54 -10.79 19.00 0.40
C VAL A 54 -10.09 17.70 0.81
N THR A 55 -10.15 17.32 2.09
CA THR A 55 -9.56 16.06 2.54
C THR A 55 -10.35 14.86 2.03
N GLU A 56 -11.67 14.93 1.93
CA GLU A 56 -12.49 13.88 1.34
C GLU A 56 -12.24 13.76 -0.18
N LEU A 57 -12.21 14.86 -0.92
CA LEU A 57 -11.94 14.85 -2.36
C LEU A 57 -10.54 14.32 -2.69
N LYS A 58 -9.54 14.58 -1.84
CA LYS A 58 -8.18 14.03 -2.01
C LYS A 58 -8.05 12.56 -1.61
N SER A 59 -9.05 11.95 -1.00
CA SER A 59 -8.99 10.57 -0.52
C SER A 59 -9.20 9.52 -1.62
N GLU A 60 -9.60 9.92 -2.83
CA GLU A 60 -9.74 9.03 -3.99
C GLU A 60 -8.36 8.66 -4.57
N ARG A 61 -7.61 7.86 -3.84
CA ARG A 61 -6.35 7.31 -4.33
C ARG A 61 -6.60 5.90 -4.85
N SER A 62 -6.32 5.68 -6.11
CA SER A 62 -6.18 4.34 -6.68
C SER A 62 -4.70 3.96 -6.73
N GLY A 63 -4.40 2.71 -6.54
CA GLY A 63 -3.03 2.27 -6.55
C GLY A 63 -2.86 0.84 -6.07
N PHE A 64 -1.63 0.45 -5.76
CA PHE A 64 -1.38 -0.83 -5.14
C PHE A 64 -0.28 -0.73 -4.07
N ILE A 65 -0.28 -1.71 -3.18
CA ILE A 65 0.72 -1.86 -2.12
C ILE A 65 1.24 -3.29 -2.14
N ILE A 66 2.56 -3.43 -2.10
CA ILE A 66 3.22 -4.72 -1.87
C ILE A 66 3.67 -4.73 -0.42
N PHE A 67 3.02 -5.56 0.41
CA PHE A 67 3.24 -5.57 1.85
C PHE A 67 4.49 -6.32 2.28
N ASN A 68 5.03 -5.91 3.42
CA ASN A 68 6.11 -6.61 4.11
C ASN A 68 5.52 -7.62 5.09
N GLU A 69 5.36 -8.86 4.64
CA GLU A 69 4.97 -9.99 5.48
C GLU A 69 6.01 -11.10 5.40
N SER A 70 6.23 -11.78 6.53
CA SER A 70 7.25 -12.83 6.64
C SER A 70 6.77 -14.19 6.10
N SER A 71 5.48 -14.39 5.92
CA SER A 71 4.90 -15.65 5.46
C SER A 71 4.64 -15.67 3.96
N THR A 72 4.29 -14.51 3.39
CA THR A 72 3.89 -14.36 2.00
C THR A 72 4.14 -12.93 1.52
N THR A 73 3.89 -12.65 0.25
CA THR A 73 3.98 -11.29 -0.32
C THR A 73 2.61 -10.85 -0.82
N PRO A 74 1.73 -10.37 0.07
CA PRO A 74 0.42 -9.91 -0.33
C PRO A 74 0.54 -8.65 -1.19
N ILE A 75 -0.17 -8.65 -2.31
CA ILE A 75 -0.32 -7.47 -3.18
C ILE A 75 -1.74 -6.96 -2.99
N CYS A 76 -1.84 -5.73 -2.57
CA CYS A 76 -3.12 -5.10 -2.33
C CYS A 76 -3.38 -4.03 -3.36
N THR A 77 -4.55 -4.04 -3.98
CA THR A 77 -5.02 -2.94 -4.80
C THR A 77 -5.99 -2.08 -4.05
N ILE A 78 -5.87 -0.81 -4.30
CA ILE A 78 -6.73 0.24 -3.77
C ILE A 78 -7.48 0.80 -4.95
N THR A 79 -8.79 0.64 -4.93
CA THR A 79 -9.73 1.33 -5.82
C THR A 79 -10.57 2.28 -4.99
N ASN A 80 -11.32 3.19 -5.62
CA ASN A 80 -12.04 4.27 -4.93
C ASN A 80 -12.83 3.82 -3.69
N ASN A 81 -13.40 2.60 -3.68
CA ASN A 81 -14.25 2.12 -2.58
C ASN A 81 -13.85 0.74 -2.05
N ALA A 82 -12.83 0.09 -2.60
CA ALA A 82 -12.50 -1.28 -2.22
C ALA A 82 -11.00 -1.48 -2.03
N PHE A 83 -10.70 -2.38 -1.12
CA PHE A 83 -9.38 -2.84 -0.82
C PHE A 83 -9.32 -4.34 -1.15
N ASN A 84 -8.72 -4.67 -2.27
CA ASN A 84 -8.63 -6.06 -2.72
C ASN A 84 -7.24 -6.59 -2.43
N ILE A 85 -7.15 -7.67 -1.66
CA ILE A 85 -5.89 -8.31 -1.30
C ILE A 85 -5.75 -9.58 -2.15
N TRP A 86 -4.71 -9.62 -2.94
CA TRP A 86 -4.31 -10.81 -3.65
C TRP A 86 -3.11 -11.47 -2.96
N ILE A 87 -3.23 -12.78 -2.76
CA ILE A 87 -2.19 -13.60 -2.16
C ILE A 87 -1.73 -14.59 -3.23
N PRO A 88 -0.42 -14.74 -3.47
CA PRO A 88 0.07 -15.76 -4.38
C PRO A 88 -0.48 -17.14 -3.98
N GLU A 89 -0.87 -17.94 -4.97
CA GLU A 89 -1.44 -19.28 -4.74
C GLU A 89 -0.64 -20.12 -3.76
N ASN A 90 -1.33 -20.85 -2.89
CA ASN A 90 -0.79 -21.71 -1.83
C ASN A 90 -0.04 -21.01 -0.70
N ASP A 91 -0.13 -19.69 -0.60
CA ASP A 91 0.37 -18.96 0.55
C ASP A 91 -0.76 -18.72 1.55
N ILE A 92 -0.42 -18.72 2.84
CA ILE A 92 -1.35 -18.45 3.93
C ILE A 92 -1.04 -17.08 4.49
N LEU A 93 -2.04 -16.20 4.48
CA LEU A 93 -1.93 -14.91 5.15
C LEU A 93 -1.89 -15.12 6.66
N SER A 94 -1.06 -14.35 7.35
CA SER A 94 -1.02 -14.38 8.82
C SER A 94 -2.36 -13.92 9.40
N ASP A 95 -2.88 -14.64 10.41
CA ASP A 95 -4.14 -14.30 11.12
C ASP A 95 -4.13 -12.86 11.67
N ASN A 96 -2.94 -12.35 11.98
CA ASN A 96 -2.75 -10.99 12.49
C ASN A 96 -2.50 -9.93 11.41
N PHE A 97 -2.58 -10.27 10.12
CA PHE A 97 -2.30 -9.32 9.03
C PHE A 97 -3.16 -8.06 9.13
N LEU A 98 -4.47 -8.24 9.23
CA LEU A 98 -5.41 -7.12 9.34
C LEU A 98 -5.16 -6.27 10.57
N SER A 99 -4.85 -6.88 11.71
CA SER A 99 -4.55 -6.15 12.95
C SER A 99 -3.25 -5.33 12.86
N ARG A 100 -2.20 -5.88 12.24
CA ARG A 100 -0.93 -5.17 12.02
C ARG A 100 -1.06 -3.99 11.08
N HIS A 101 -1.89 -4.11 10.05
CA HIS A 101 -2.08 -3.07 9.04
C HIS A 101 -3.33 -2.21 9.27
N LYS A 102 -4.02 -2.36 10.42
CA LYS A 102 -5.24 -1.65 10.78
C LYS A 102 -5.13 -0.14 10.61
N ASN A 103 -4.03 0.47 11.08
CA ASN A 103 -3.80 1.91 10.98
C ASN A 103 -3.67 2.40 9.53
N LEU A 104 -3.07 1.59 8.64
CA LEU A 104 -2.97 1.91 7.23
C LEU A 104 -4.34 1.78 6.55
N LEU A 105 -5.06 0.72 6.85
CA LEU A 105 -6.40 0.46 6.30
C LEU A 105 -7.38 1.56 6.70
N SER A 106 -7.35 2.00 7.96
CA SER A 106 -8.19 3.10 8.44
C SER A 106 -7.83 4.45 7.81
N LYS A 107 -6.53 4.70 7.53
CA LYS A 107 -6.09 5.91 6.79
C LYS A 107 -6.65 5.97 5.38
N LEU A 108 -6.84 4.84 4.75
CA LEU A 108 -7.36 4.74 3.39
C LEU A 108 -8.89 4.85 3.35
N LYS A 109 -9.56 4.91 4.51
CA LYS A 109 -11.02 5.06 4.66
C LYS A 109 -11.82 4.11 3.74
N LYS A 110 -11.39 2.85 3.64
CA LYS A 110 -12.05 1.89 2.76
C LYS A 110 -13.01 1.00 3.55
N ASP A 111 -14.26 1.00 3.10
CA ASP A 111 -15.36 0.32 3.79
C ASP A 111 -15.37 -1.18 3.52
N THR A 112 -14.77 -1.61 2.41
CA THR A 112 -14.80 -3.00 1.98
C THR A 112 -13.40 -3.55 1.79
N ILE A 113 -13.08 -4.60 2.57
CA ILE A 113 -11.88 -5.42 2.37
C ILE A 113 -12.35 -6.73 1.76
N SER A 114 -11.89 -7.03 0.57
CA SER A 114 -12.18 -8.30 -0.09
C SER A 114 -10.89 -9.06 -0.35
N PHE A 115 -10.92 -10.35 -0.01
CA PHE A 115 -9.90 -11.30 -0.44
C PHE A 115 -10.41 -11.91 -1.73
N THR A 116 -9.69 -11.68 -2.82
CA THR A 116 -10.12 -12.17 -4.12
C THR A 116 -9.08 -13.11 -4.67
N ASP A 117 -9.57 -14.23 -5.18
CA ASP A 117 -8.73 -15.15 -5.94
C ASP A 117 -8.28 -14.52 -7.26
N SER A 118 -8.98 -13.47 -7.72
CA SER A 118 -8.64 -12.78 -8.97
C SER A 118 -9.40 -11.46 -9.20
N PRO A 119 -8.92 -10.30 -8.69
CA PRO A 119 -9.40 -9.01 -9.21
C PRO A 119 -8.58 -8.53 -10.40
N PHE A 120 -7.56 -9.28 -10.84
CA PHE A 120 -6.58 -8.89 -11.82
C PHE A 120 -6.51 -9.88 -12.94
N TYR A 121 -6.15 -9.38 -14.10
CA TYR A 121 -5.72 -10.26 -15.17
C TYR A 121 -4.43 -10.95 -14.69
N HIS A 122 -4.52 -12.20 -14.25
CA HIS A 122 -3.35 -12.97 -13.87
C HIS A 122 -3.27 -14.23 -14.73
N ILE A 123 -2.12 -14.45 -15.31
CA ILE A 123 -1.79 -15.68 -16.00
C ILE A 123 -0.46 -16.15 -15.41
N ASN A 124 -0.47 -17.31 -14.75
CA ASN A 124 0.75 -17.99 -14.31
C ASN A 124 1.80 -17.06 -13.67
N SER A 125 1.44 -16.35 -12.60
CA SER A 125 2.34 -15.44 -11.87
C SER A 125 2.62 -14.08 -12.54
N LEU A 126 1.90 -13.72 -13.59
CA LEU A 126 1.89 -12.36 -14.16
C LEU A 126 0.60 -11.65 -13.75
N VAL A 127 0.74 -10.48 -13.21
CA VAL A 127 -0.37 -9.67 -12.68
C VAL A 127 -0.32 -8.29 -13.34
N CYS A 128 -1.45 -7.78 -13.79
CA CYS A 128 -1.56 -6.41 -14.30
C CYS A 128 -2.45 -5.58 -13.38
N ILE A 129 -1.89 -4.54 -12.78
CA ILE A 129 -2.59 -3.66 -11.83
C ILE A 129 -2.39 -2.22 -12.25
N HIS A 130 -3.48 -1.49 -12.51
CA HIS A 130 -3.42 -0.07 -12.92
C HIS A 130 -2.40 0.19 -14.05
N GLY A 131 -2.36 -0.70 -15.04
CA GLY A 131 -1.43 -0.60 -16.17
C GLY A 131 0.03 -0.99 -15.86
N LYS A 132 0.36 -1.34 -14.62
CA LYS A 132 1.68 -1.87 -14.24
C LYS A 132 1.70 -3.39 -14.36
N ARG A 133 2.73 -3.90 -14.98
CA ARG A 133 2.97 -5.34 -15.16
C ARG A 133 3.88 -5.84 -14.05
N ILE A 134 3.39 -6.79 -13.29
CA ILE A 134 4.08 -7.39 -12.15
C ILE A 134 4.27 -8.87 -12.43
N ALA A 135 5.50 -9.34 -12.38
CA ALA A 135 5.82 -10.77 -12.42
C ALA A 135 6.18 -11.25 -11.02
N VAL A 136 5.63 -12.40 -10.60
CA VAL A 136 5.93 -13.00 -9.30
C VAL A 136 6.66 -14.32 -9.51
N ALA A 137 7.95 -14.35 -9.17
CA ALA A 137 8.76 -15.56 -9.22
C ALA A 137 8.58 -16.34 -7.91
N LYS A 138 7.75 -17.39 -7.96
CA LYS A 138 7.37 -18.21 -6.78
C LYS A 138 7.77 -19.68 -6.89
N ASP A 139 8.22 -20.14 -8.05
CA ASP A 139 8.54 -21.55 -8.29
C ASP A 139 9.66 -21.72 -9.30
N LYS A 140 9.92 -22.98 -9.69
CA LYS A 140 10.94 -23.33 -10.68
C LYS A 140 10.53 -23.05 -12.13
N TYR A 141 9.28 -22.66 -12.38
CA TYR A 141 8.74 -22.52 -13.73
C TYR A 141 9.62 -21.62 -14.62
N PHE A 142 9.96 -20.44 -14.15
CA PHE A 142 10.78 -19.47 -14.89
C PHE A 142 12.25 -19.85 -15.00
N ARG A 143 12.69 -20.84 -14.26
CA ARG A 143 14.04 -21.42 -14.40
C ARG A 143 14.11 -22.41 -15.56
N THR A 144 13.05 -23.20 -15.72
CA THR A 144 13.04 -24.29 -16.71
C THR A 144 12.46 -23.88 -18.05
N HIS A 145 11.63 -22.86 -18.10
CA HIS A 145 10.96 -22.38 -19.31
C HIS A 145 11.53 -21.02 -19.71
N LYS A 146 12.00 -20.94 -20.96
CA LYS A 146 12.42 -19.67 -21.57
C LYS A 146 11.25 -19.03 -22.30
N ILE A 147 11.05 -17.75 -22.01
CA ILE A 147 10.03 -16.92 -22.66
C ILE A 147 10.72 -16.10 -23.75
N SER A 148 10.24 -16.23 -24.99
CA SER A 148 10.76 -15.46 -26.12
C SER A 148 9.58 -14.83 -26.88
N PRO A 149 9.59 -13.50 -27.11
CA PRO A 149 10.56 -12.52 -26.61
C PRO A 149 10.47 -12.30 -25.08
N LYS A 150 11.51 -11.72 -24.47
CA LYS A 150 11.50 -11.36 -23.04
C LYS A 150 10.33 -10.45 -22.71
N LEU A 151 9.73 -10.67 -21.55
CA LEU A 151 8.60 -9.87 -21.09
C LEU A 151 9.10 -8.61 -20.35
N ASN A 152 8.69 -7.44 -20.84
CA ASN A 152 8.90 -6.18 -20.13
C ASN A 152 7.93 -6.10 -18.97
N VAL A 153 8.44 -6.02 -17.73
CA VAL A 153 7.66 -5.90 -16.52
C VAL A 153 8.11 -4.69 -15.70
N ASP A 154 7.17 -4.04 -15.02
CA ASP A 154 7.52 -2.92 -14.17
C ASP A 154 8.15 -3.42 -12.86
N TYR A 155 7.59 -4.48 -12.29
CA TYR A 155 8.07 -5.11 -11.06
C TYR A 155 8.28 -6.60 -11.25
N LEU A 156 9.43 -7.10 -10.82
CA LEU A 156 9.73 -8.52 -10.72
C LEU A 156 9.88 -8.90 -9.25
N ILE A 157 8.85 -9.52 -8.68
CA ILE A 157 8.84 -9.92 -7.26
C ILE A 157 9.47 -11.31 -7.14
N VAL A 158 10.53 -11.40 -6.37
CA VAL A 158 11.20 -12.66 -6.05
C VAL A 158 10.78 -13.10 -4.66
N THR A 159 10.20 -14.28 -4.50
CA THR A 159 9.73 -14.83 -3.23
C THR A 159 10.67 -15.90 -2.68
N LYS A 160 10.52 -16.29 -1.42
CA LYS A 160 11.32 -17.36 -0.79
C LYS A 160 11.25 -18.71 -1.53
N ARG A 161 10.17 -18.95 -2.29
CA ARG A 161 9.96 -20.21 -3.02
C ARG A 161 10.76 -20.28 -4.32
N TYR A 162 11.29 -19.16 -4.78
CA TYR A 162 12.16 -19.14 -5.94
C TYR A 162 13.61 -19.46 -5.54
N TYR A 163 14.11 -20.61 -5.95
CA TYR A 163 15.47 -21.08 -5.61
C TYR A 163 16.52 -20.85 -6.73
N GLY A 164 16.18 -20.06 -7.75
CA GLY A 164 17.09 -19.71 -8.85
C GLY A 164 17.86 -18.41 -8.61
N THR A 165 18.58 -17.95 -9.60
CA THR A 165 19.33 -16.70 -9.62
C THR A 165 18.55 -15.57 -10.26
N ILE A 166 18.91 -14.32 -9.97
CA ILE A 166 18.34 -13.15 -10.68
C ILE A 166 18.68 -13.23 -12.16
N LYS A 167 19.90 -13.66 -12.50
CA LYS A 167 20.33 -13.84 -13.89
C LYS A 167 19.41 -14.78 -14.68
N GLU A 168 18.95 -15.87 -14.07
CA GLU A 168 18.00 -16.80 -14.71
C GLU A 168 16.66 -16.10 -14.99
N LEU A 169 16.16 -15.29 -14.06
CA LEU A 169 14.92 -14.51 -14.25
C LEU A 169 15.06 -13.46 -15.35
N LEU A 170 16.21 -12.80 -15.45
CA LEU A 170 16.49 -11.81 -16.50
C LEU A 170 16.62 -12.43 -17.91
N ASN A 171 16.67 -13.75 -18.03
CA ASN A 171 16.53 -14.41 -19.34
C ASN A 171 15.10 -14.33 -19.87
N ASN A 172 14.11 -14.27 -18.97
CA ASN A 172 12.69 -14.26 -19.29
C ASN A 172 12.06 -12.86 -19.15
N PHE A 173 12.60 -12.03 -18.26
CA PHE A 173 12.02 -10.74 -17.91
C PHE A 173 13.02 -9.60 -18.10
N GLU A 174 12.48 -8.43 -18.45
CA GLU A 174 13.18 -7.17 -18.41
C GLU A 174 12.48 -6.24 -17.40
N PRO A 175 12.81 -6.36 -16.09
CA PRO A 175 12.17 -5.58 -15.06
C PRO A 175 12.76 -4.18 -14.95
N LYS A 176 11.90 -3.19 -14.65
CA LYS A 176 12.33 -1.85 -14.22
C LYS A 176 12.85 -1.89 -12.78
N LEU A 177 12.22 -2.69 -11.92
CA LEU A 177 12.60 -2.87 -10.53
C LEU A 177 12.48 -4.33 -10.11
N VAL A 178 13.53 -4.86 -9.50
CA VAL A 178 13.50 -6.18 -8.84
C VAL A 178 13.07 -5.98 -7.40
N VAL A 179 12.02 -6.67 -6.97
CA VAL A 179 11.48 -6.59 -5.62
C VAL A 179 11.83 -7.88 -4.89
N LEU A 180 12.64 -7.77 -3.85
CA LEU A 180 12.98 -8.88 -2.98
C LEU A 180 11.98 -8.94 -1.82
N SER A 181 11.18 -9.99 -1.80
CA SER A 181 10.08 -10.15 -0.86
C SER A 181 10.54 -10.22 0.60
N GLY A 182 9.65 -9.82 1.51
CA GLY A 182 9.88 -9.86 2.96
C GLY A 182 9.99 -11.27 3.54
N ASP A 183 9.51 -12.29 2.84
CA ASP A 183 9.54 -13.70 3.24
C ASP A 183 10.90 -14.40 2.98
N ILE A 184 11.82 -13.77 2.21
CA ILE A 184 13.14 -14.33 1.90
C ILE A 184 14.01 -14.39 3.16
N TYR A 185 14.71 -15.52 3.37
CA TYR A 185 15.67 -15.67 4.47
C TYR A 185 16.89 -14.75 4.29
N TYR A 186 17.48 -14.31 5.42
CA TYR A 186 18.56 -13.30 5.42
C TYR A 186 19.76 -13.68 4.56
N ASP A 187 20.26 -14.90 4.66
CA ASP A 187 21.42 -15.36 3.90
C ASP A 187 21.13 -15.28 2.40
N ARG A 188 19.98 -15.79 2.01
CA ARG A 188 19.53 -15.75 0.62
C ARG A 188 19.26 -14.33 0.11
N LEU A 189 18.76 -13.46 0.98
CA LEU A 189 18.51 -12.04 0.66
C LEU A 189 19.82 -11.33 0.31
N ALA A 190 20.88 -11.55 1.10
CA ALA A 190 22.19 -10.95 0.86
C ALA A 190 22.78 -11.39 -0.50
N ASP A 191 22.66 -12.70 -0.84
CA ASP A 191 23.10 -13.22 -2.12
C ASP A 191 22.36 -12.56 -3.29
N LEU A 192 21.02 -12.47 -3.21
CA LEU A 192 20.20 -11.87 -4.28
C LEU A 192 20.46 -10.36 -4.42
N GLN A 193 20.73 -9.65 -3.32
CA GLN A 193 21.11 -8.24 -3.36
C GLN A 193 22.45 -8.05 -4.06
N SER A 194 23.45 -8.87 -3.70
CA SER A 194 24.78 -8.86 -4.34
C SER A 194 24.67 -9.14 -5.83
N GLU A 195 23.86 -10.14 -6.21
CA GLU A 195 23.60 -10.48 -7.60
C GLU A 195 22.93 -9.33 -8.39
N CYS A 196 21.96 -8.63 -7.77
CA CYS A 196 21.36 -7.44 -8.39
C CYS A 196 22.38 -6.33 -8.64
N LEU A 197 23.29 -6.09 -7.68
CA LEU A 197 24.36 -5.09 -7.80
C LEU A 197 25.34 -5.47 -8.92
N GLU A 198 25.79 -6.73 -8.97
CA GLU A 198 26.68 -7.23 -10.04
C GLU A 198 26.06 -7.08 -11.42
N LEU A 199 24.76 -7.36 -11.55
CA LEU A 199 24.00 -7.24 -12.79
C LEU A 199 23.55 -5.80 -13.09
N LYS A 200 23.92 -4.82 -12.24
CA LYS A 200 23.53 -3.41 -12.36
C LYS A 200 22.01 -3.21 -12.48
N ARG A 201 21.24 -3.98 -11.72
CA ARG A 201 19.77 -3.88 -11.69
C ARG A 201 19.31 -3.17 -10.45
N SER A 202 18.37 -2.24 -10.63
CA SER A 202 17.70 -1.60 -9.51
C SER A 202 16.89 -2.63 -8.74
N TYR A 203 17.03 -2.63 -7.42
CA TYR A 203 16.25 -3.52 -6.54
C TYR A 203 15.68 -2.79 -5.34
N HIS A 204 14.60 -3.34 -4.79
CA HIS A 204 13.99 -2.93 -3.54
C HIS A 204 13.80 -4.14 -2.64
N SER A 205 14.42 -4.14 -1.49
CA SER A 205 14.23 -5.20 -0.50
C SER A 205 13.11 -4.80 0.47
N ILE A 206 11.98 -5.46 0.38
CA ILE A 206 10.82 -5.19 1.25
C ILE A 206 11.20 -5.36 2.72
N ARG A 207 12.06 -6.34 3.04
CA ARG A 207 12.47 -6.62 4.42
C ARG A 207 13.26 -5.48 5.05
N THR A 208 14.12 -4.83 4.29
CA THR A 208 15.03 -3.78 4.80
C THR A 208 14.54 -2.37 4.51
N MET A 209 13.83 -2.18 3.39
CA MET A 209 13.36 -0.88 2.92
C MET A 209 11.86 -0.65 3.17
N GLY A 210 11.13 -1.69 3.59
CA GLY A 210 9.69 -1.61 3.85
C GLY A 210 8.82 -1.90 2.63
N ALA A 211 7.51 -1.76 2.81
CA ALA A 211 6.51 -2.01 1.77
C ALA A 211 6.62 -1.00 0.62
N ILE A 212 6.23 -1.43 -0.58
CA ILE A 212 6.15 -0.55 -1.76
C ILE A 212 4.74 0.02 -1.87
N TYR A 213 4.65 1.32 -2.08
CA TYR A 213 3.41 2.06 -2.28
C TYR A 213 3.45 2.74 -3.65
N GLU A 214 2.53 2.40 -4.54
CA GLU A 214 2.38 3.02 -5.85
C GLU A 214 0.95 3.57 -5.95
N PHE A 215 0.82 4.89 -6.03
CA PHE A 215 -0.47 5.56 -6.20
C PHE A 215 -0.54 6.15 -7.61
N VAL A 216 -1.69 5.96 -8.25
CA VAL A 216 -2.00 6.58 -9.54
C VAL A 216 -2.75 7.87 -9.23
N HIS A 217 -2.27 8.97 -9.77
CA HIS A 217 -2.88 10.29 -9.67
C HIS A 217 -3.79 10.56 -10.86
#